data_89206310f62911bfddc4b2afee711d1f
#
_entry.id   89206310f62911bfddc4b2afee711d1f
#
_cell.length_a   1.000
_cell.length_b   1.000
_cell.length_c   1.000
_cell.angle_alpha   90.00
_cell.angle_beta   90.00
_cell.angle_gamma   90.00
#
_symmetry.space_group_name_H-M   'P 1'
#
loop_
_entity.id
_entity.type
_entity.pdbx_description
1 polymer ?
#
loop_
_entity_poly.entity_id
_entity_poly.type
_entity_poly.pdbx_seq_one_letter_code
_entity_poly.pdbx_strand_id
1 'polypeptide(L)'
;RSQEAFIQPHPSISFLDGDIVKVEFNDIGRSIRRNASVLEKLGNQKNSQSVSLISIHEHQIPTEFSADAIDLATNTKPAMLDDNRRDLRNIDLITIDGSDARDFDDAVWAEKDQTKNNKDGWRIIVAIADVAHYVKPGDALDIEAKKRGNSVYFPDRVIPMLPEDLSNGMCSLRPNEDRACLAVQITIDKQGKKLSHKFFRALMRSKARITYEELQSTFDSKEKEQGSEDFIAKLAIPLYGAFKALHTARLTRGALDIEVPEMQVQLDTNGDVENIKDRERLDSHRLIEEFMVLANVCAAETLEEKKYPCVYRVHDVPSKDKIDGL
;
A
#
# COMPACT_ATOMS: atom_id res chain seq x y z
N ARG A 1 22.67 1.69 -24.63
CA ARG A 1 23.94 2.05 -25.32
C ARG A 1 24.26 3.48 -24.90
N SER A 2 25.43 3.73 -24.27
CA SER A 2 25.92 5.09 -24.00
C SER A 2 26.12 5.83 -25.31
N GLN A 3 25.53 7.00 -25.46
CA GLN A 3 25.71 7.89 -26.60
C GLN A 3 26.37 9.17 -26.10
N GLU A 4 27.39 9.65 -26.81
CA GLU A 4 28.03 10.93 -26.52
C GLU A 4 27.31 12.05 -27.29
N ALA A 5 27.08 13.17 -26.60
CA ALA A 5 26.52 14.39 -27.19
C ALA A 5 27.29 15.62 -26.76
N PHE A 6 27.39 16.61 -27.66
CA PHE A 6 27.87 17.94 -27.28
C PHE A 6 26.73 18.76 -26.69
N ILE A 7 26.93 19.19 -25.45
CA ILE A 7 25.96 20.03 -24.75
C ILE A 7 26.32 21.50 -24.98
N GLN A 8 25.39 22.26 -25.53
CA GLN A 8 25.54 23.70 -25.67
C GLN A 8 25.26 24.40 -24.33
N PRO A 9 26.02 25.46 -23.96
CA PRO A 9 25.75 26.25 -22.77
C PRO A 9 24.30 26.75 -22.77
N HIS A 10 23.59 26.58 -21.65
CA HIS A 10 22.24 27.11 -21.48
C HIS A 10 22.30 28.48 -20.80
N PRO A 11 21.55 29.49 -21.29
CA PRO A 11 21.68 30.84 -20.77
C PRO A 11 21.25 31.01 -19.28
N SER A 12 20.41 30.11 -18.79
CA SER A 12 19.88 30.20 -17.40
C SER A 12 20.12 28.93 -16.56
N ILE A 13 20.72 27.87 -17.10
CA ILE A 13 21.00 26.64 -16.35
C ILE A 13 22.53 26.44 -16.29
N SER A 14 23.09 26.61 -15.07
CA SER A 14 24.49 26.32 -14.81
C SER A 14 24.66 24.85 -14.40
N PHE A 15 25.60 24.16 -15.05
CA PHE A 15 25.97 22.77 -14.75
C PHE A 15 27.49 22.58 -14.80
N LEU A 16 27.98 21.63 -14.04
CA LEU A 16 29.40 21.31 -13.89
C LEU A 16 29.62 19.84 -14.26
N ASP A 17 30.89 19.47 -14.34
CA ASP A 17 31.28 18.06 -14.51
C ASP A 17 30.76 17.21 -13.35
N GLY A 18 30.15 16.08 -13.68
CA GLY A 18 29.45 15.20 -12.75
C GLY A 18 27.96 15.54 -12.48
N ASP A 19 27.47 16.64 -13.04
CA ASP A 19 26.04 16.93 -12.94
C ASP A 19 25.21 16.05 -13.89
N ILE A 20 24.04 15.65 -13.43
CA ILE A 20 23.04 14.89 -14.20
C ILE A 20 22.05 15.90 -14.75
N VAL A 21 21.90 15.90 -16.06
CA VAL A 21 21.02 16.86 -16.76
C VAL A 21 20.08 16.11 -17.71
N LYS A 22 18.87 16.64 -17.84
CA LYS A 22 17.91 16.24 -18.87
C LYS A 22 18.24 17.03 -20.14
N VAL A 23 18.38 16.33 -21.25
CA VAL A 23 18.74 16.94 -22.52
C VAL A 23 17.72 16.59 -23.61
N GLU A 24 17.60 17.49 -24.59
CA GLU A 24 16.89 17.25 -25.83
C GLU A 24 17.91 17.25 -26.98
N PHE A 25 17.85 16.23 -27.84
CA PHE A 25 18.73 16.15 -29.02
C PHE A 25 18.22 17.07 -30.13
N ASN A 26 19.07 17.95 -30.62
CA ASN A 26 18.73 18.95 -31.62
C ASN A 26 18.85 18.44 -33.07
N ASP A 27 19.49 17.29 -33.28
CA ASP A 27 19.81 16.79 -34.62
C ASP A 27 18.90 15.63 -35.04
N ILE A 28 18.13 15.85 -36.10
CA ILE A 28 17.38 14.83 -36.82
C ILE A 28 18.28 14.32 -37.97
N GLY A 29 19.42 13.68 -37.65
CA GLY A 29 20.35 13.22 -38.68
C GLY A 29 21.29 12.10 -38.22
N ARG A 30 21.96 11.46 -39.21
CA ARG A 30 22.97 10.38 -39.00
C ARG A 30 24.35 10.93 -38.57
N SER A 31 24.44 12.03 -37.85
CA SER A 31 25.73 12.56 -37.39
C SER A 31 26.32 11.64 -36.31
N ILE A 32 27.61 11.39 -36.38
CA ILE A 32 28.38 10.61 -35.38
C ILE A 32 28.44 11.38 -34.03
N ARG A 33 28.29 12.70 -34.09
CA ARG A 33 28.28 13.58 -32.90
C ARG A 33 26.93 14.32 -32.87
N ARG A 34 26.14 14.06 -31.83
CA ARG A 34 24.86 14.70 -31.65
C ARG A 34 25.01 15.95 -30.78
N ASN A 35 24.30 17.01 -31.14
CA ASN A 35 24.16 18.20 -30.29
C ASN A 35 22.91 18.05 -29.42
N ALA A 36 23.02 18.43 -28.16
CA ALA A 36 21.91 18.40 -27.23
C ALA A 36 21.80 19.72 -26.45
N SER A 37 20.59 20.15 -26.18
CA SER A 37 20.28 21.29 -25.32
C SER A 37 19.87 20.80 -23.94
N VAL A 38 20.39 21.42 -22.88
CA VAL A 38 19.98 21.14 -21.52
C VAL A 38 18.59 21.70 -21.28
N LEU A 39 17.67 20.86 -20.82
CA LEU A 39 16.32 21.26 -20.43
C LEU A 39 16.25 21.53 -18.93
N GLU A 40 16.93 20.70 -18.13
CA GLU A 40 16.83 20.73 -16.68
C GLU A 40 18.07 20.11 -16.03
N LYS A 41 18.50 20.61 -14.89
CA LYS A 41 19.49 19.96 -14.03
C LYS A 41 18.78 19.09 -13.01
N LEU A 42 19.01 17.78 -13.05
CA LEU A 42 18.36 16.80 -12.20
C LEU A 42 19.10 16.55 -10.88
N GLY A 43 20.42 16.74 -10.87
CA GLY A 43 21.24 16.48 -9.69
C GLY A 43 22.71 16.32 -9.99
N ASN A 44 23.42 15.58 -9.17
CA ASN A 44 24.83 15.25 -9.35
C ASN A 44 25.05 13.76 -9.15
N GLN A 45 25.95 13.15 -9.93
CA GLN A 45 26.25 11.71 -9.87
C GLN A 45 26.71 11.21 -8.49
N LYS A 46 27.19 12.11 -7.62
CA LYS A 46 27.59 11.79 -6.25
C LYS A 46 26.45 11.77 -5.26
N ASN A 47 25.26 12.23 -5.66
CA ASN A 47 24.09 12.26 -4.80
C ASN A 47 23.22 11.04 -5.10
N SER A 48 23.00 10.17 -4.11
CA SER A 48 22.17 8.96 -4.22
C SER A 48 20.73 9.26 -4.67
N GLN A 49 20.16 10.39 -4.26
CA GLN A 49 18.82 10.85 -4.70
C GLN A 49 18.71 11.06 -6.22
N SER A 50 19.84 11.28 -6.90
CA SER A 50 19.88 11.41 -8.36
C SER A 50 19.53 10.12 -9.09
N VAL A 51 19.73 8.96 -8.45
CA VAL A 51 19.41 7.65 -9.01
C VAL A 51 17.89 7.52 -9.23
N SER A 52 17.09 7.91 -8.23
CA SER A 52 15.63 7.92 -8.34
C SER A 52 15.17 8.87 -9.46
N LEU A 53 15.77 10.05 -9.58
CA LEU A 53 15.44 11.02 -10.64
C LEU A 53 15.77 10.47 -12.03
N ILE A 54 16.92 9.80 -12.20
CA ILE A 54 17.28 9.14 -13.48
C ILE A 54 16.21 8.11 -13.83
N SER A 55 15.84 7.23 -12.89
CA SER A 55 14.82 6.20 -13.11
C SER A 55 13.46 6.80 -13.47
N ILE A 56 13.05 7.87 -12.77
CA ILE A 56 11.81 8.60 -13.05
C ILE A 56 11.79 9.10 -14.50
N HIS A 57 12.87 9.72 -14.95
CA HIS A 57 12.95 10.25 -16.32
C HIS A 57 13.11 9.15 -17.37
N GLU A 58 13.91 8.12 -17.10
CA GLU A 58 14.14 6.99 -18.03
C GLU A 58 12.83 6.24 -18.30
N HIS A 59 12.04 6.00 -17.25
CA HIS A 59 10.75 5.31 -17.33
C HIS A 59 9.56 6.25 -17.58
N GLN A 60 9.81 7.55 -17.80
CA GLN A 60 8.78 8.57 -18.08
C GLN A 60 7.65 8.56 -17.03
N ILE A 61 8.01 8.35 -15.75
CA ILE A 61 7.06 8.35 -14.64
C ILE A 61 6.50 9.76 -14.45
N PRO A 62 5.18 9.97 -14.52
CA PRO A 62 4.58 11.31 -14.36
C PRO A 62 4.74 11.80 -12.91
N THR A 63 5.43 12.90 -12.70
CA THR A 63 5.68 13.48 -11.36
C THR A 63 4.65 14.55 -10.99
N GLU A 64 4.11 15.29 -11.96
CA GLU A 64 3.19 16.37 -11.73
C GLU A 64 1.74 15.97 -12.02
N PHE A 65 0.82 16.44 -11.20
CA PHE A 65 -0.60 16.32 -11.43
C PHE A 65 -1.12 17.51 -12.24
N SER A 66 -2.20 17.30 -12.99
CA SER A 66 -2.91 18.41 -13.64
C SER A 66 -3.50 19.37 -12.60
N ALA A 67 -3.64 20.64 -12.96
CA ALA A 67 -4.24 21.65 -12.09
C ALA A 67 -5.67 21.25 -11.67
N ASP A 68 -6.45 20.68 -12.58
CA ASP A 68 -7.82 20.20 -12.30
C ASP A 68 -7.85 19.06 -11.27
N ALA A 69 -6.88 18.14 -11.32
CA ALA A 69 -6.79 17.06 -10.34
C ALA A 69 -6.39 17.56 -8.95
N ILE A 70 -5.46 18.52 -8.89
CA ILE A 70 -5.07 19.17 -7.63
C ILE A 70 -6.25 19.94 -7.04
N ASP A 71 -6.94 20.75 -7.85
CA ASP A 71 -8.09 21.54 -7.39
C ASP A 71 -9.21 20.62 -6.86
N LEU A 72 -9.52 19.54 -7.58
CA LEU A 72 -10.52 18.58 -7.15
C LEU A 72 -10.13 17.87 -5.85
N ALA A 73 -8.86 17.49 -5.67
CA ALA A 73 -8.37 16.87 -4.44
C ALA A 73 -8.45 17.82 -3.24
N THR A 74 -7.98 19.06 -3.41
CA THR A 74 -7.92 20.07 -2.36
C THR A 74 -9.32 20.52 -1.90
N ASN A 75 -10.29 20.58 -2.84
CA ASN A 75 -11.68 20.97 -2.52
C ASN A 75 -12.56 19.79 -2.08
N THR A 76 -12.01 18.58 -1.99
CA THR A 76 -12.73 17.39 -1.55
C THR A 76 -13.15 17.52 -0.08
N LYS A 77 -14.42 17.17 0.20
CA LYS A 77 -14.99 17.22 1.56
C LYS A 77 -15.02 15.83 2.19
N PRO A 78 -14.84 15.75 3.52
CA PRO A 78 -14.99 14.48 4.25
C PRO A 78 -16.37 13.85 4.00
N ALA A 79 -16.39 12.54 3.87
CA ALA A 79 -17.63 11.80 3.80
C ALA A 79 -18.38 11.89 5.14
N MET A 80 -19.70 11.97 5.05
CA MET A 80 -20.58 12.00 6.22
C MET A 80 -21.35 10.69 6.36
N LEU A 81 -21.85 10.44 7.57
CA LEU A 81 -22.77 9.34 7.79
C LEU A 81 -24.11 9.66 7.09
N ASP A 82 -24.55 8.74 6.23
CA ASP A 82 -25.81 8.79 5.51
C ASP A 82 -26.50 7.41 5.55
N ASP A 83 -27.69 7.30 4.94
CA ASP A 83 -28.47 6.06 4.91
C ASP A 83 -27.78 4.89 4.17
N ASN A 84 -26.75 5.18 3.38
CA ASN A 84 -26.00 4.19 2.62
C ASN A 84 -24.74 3.69 3.35
N ARG A 85 -24.40 4.31 4.48
CA ARG A 85 -23.19 3.99 5.28
C ARG A 85 -23.58 3.49 6.66
N ARG A 86 -23.01 2.36 7.06
CA ARG A 86 -23.08 1.90 8.44
C ARG A 86 -22.17 2.74 9.33
N ASP A 87 -22.60 2.99 10.56
CA ASP A 87 -21.74 3.59 11.57
C ASP A 87 -20.87 2.53 12.25
N LEU A 88 -19.56 2.58 12.00
CA LEU A 88 -18.54 1.72 12.65
C LEU A 88 -17.65 2.48 13.64
N ARG A 89 -17.96 3.73 13.96
CA ARG A 89 -17.12 4.57 14.83
C ARG A 89 -16.99 4.04 16.27
N ASN A 90 -17.91 3.16 16.67
CA ASN A 90 -17.88 2.49 17.98
C ASN A 90 -17.18 1.12 17.95
N ILE A 91 -16.71 0.68 16.80
CA ILE A 91 -15.89 -0.53 16.67
C ILE A 91 -14.41 -0.12 16.78
N ASP A 92 -13.65 -0.85 17.58
CA ASP A 92 -12.25 -0.54 17.84
C ASP A 92 -11.33 -1.01 16.67
N LEU A 93 -11.63 -0.50 15.46
CA LEU A 93 -10.79 -0.70 14.27
C LEU A 93 -9.45 0.00 14.45
N ILE A 94 -8.38 -0.65 14.06
CA ILE A 94 -7.01 -0.10 14.08
C ILE A 94 -6.33 -0.27 12.73
N THR A 95 -5.42 0.63 12.40
CA THR A 95 -4.51 0.48 11.25
C THR A 95 -3.17 -0.07 11.74
N ILE A 96 -2.56 -0.95 10.93
CA ILE A 96 -1.29 -1.62 11.23
C ILE A 96 -0.39 -1.53 10.01
N ASP A 97 0.66 -0.71 10.10
CA ASP A 97 1.47 -0.32 8.95
C ASP A 97 2.97 -0.21 9.33
N GLY A 98 3.82 -0.01 8.33
CA GLY A 98 5.22 0.34 8.55
C GLY A 98 5.38 1.68 9.27
N SER A 99 6.50 1.89 9.95
CA SER A 99 6.77 3.12 10.70
C SER A 99 6.77 4.38 9.83
N ASP A 100 7.13 4.24 8.55
CA ASP A 100 7.24 5.27 7.52
C ASP A 100 5.95 5.50 6.71
N ALA A 101 4.93 4.66 6.86
CA ALA A 101 3.66 4.79 6.17
C ALA A 101 2.90 6.07 6.56
N ARG A 102 2.26 6.70 5.56
CA ARG A 102 1.42 7.91 5.71
C ARG A 102 0.01 7.71 5.16
N ASP A 103 -0.16 6.74 4.29
CA ASP A 103 -1.38 6.32 3.62
C ASP A 103 -1.90 5.03 4.30
N PHE A 104 -2.77 5.19 5.29
CA PHE A 104 -3.36 4.04 5.99
C PHE A 104 -4.60 3.58 5.23
N ASP A 105 -4.41 2.59 4.36
CA ASP A 105 -5.44 2.14 3.42
C ASP A 105 -6.40 1.12 4.01
N ASP A 106 -5.98 0.38 5.04
CA ASP A 106 -6.78 -0.65 5.67
C ASP A 106 -6.81 -0.55 7.19
N ALA A 107 -7.93 -0.95 7.77
CA ALA A 107 -8.10 -1.10 9.20
C ALA A 107 -8.78 -2.42 9.50
N VAL A 108 -8.39 -3.03 10.61
CA VAL A 108 -8.82 -4.37 10.99
C VAL A 108 -9.37 -4.43 12.41
N TRP A 109 -10.27 -5.39 12.62
CA TRP A 109 -10.80 -5.72 13.92
C TRP A 109 -11.22 -7.19 13.94
N ALA A 110 -11.10 -7.84 15.10
CA ALA A 110 -11.58 -9.19 15.29
C ALA A 110 -12.13 -9.38 16.71
N GLU A 111 -13.07 -10.31 16.83
CA GLU A 111 -13.55 -10.81 18.13
C GLU A 111 -13.95 -12.28 18.05
N LYS A 112 -14.06 -12.94 19.19
CA LYS A 112 -14.65 -14.29 19.28
C LYS A 112 -16.12 -14.26 18.87
N ASP A 113 -16.53 -15.19 18.03
CA ASP A 113 -17.95 -15.36 17.71
C ASP A 113 -18.69 -15.98 18.91
N GLN A 114 -19.69 -15.26 19.40
CA GLN A 114 -20.51 -15.66 20.55
C GLN A 114 -21.74 -16.48 20.14
N THR A 115 -21.91 -16.77 18.85
CA THR A 115 -23.09 -17.48 18.38
C THR A 115 -23.00 -18.98 18.72
N LYS A 116 -24.15 -19.59 19.08
CA LYS A 116 -24.23 -21.01 19.43
C LYS A 116 -23.75 -21.93 18.29
N ASN A 117 -23.92 -21.49 17.05
CA ASN A 117 -23.61 -22.29 15.85
C ASN A 117 -22.13 -22.19 15.43
N ASN A 118 -21.36 -21.26 15.99
CA ASN A 118 -19.97 -21.06 15.66
C ASN A 118 -19.12 -20.85 16.92
N LYS A 119 -19.27 -21.75 17.89
CA LYS A 119 -18.51 -21.68 19.13
C LYS A 119 -17.00 -21.73 18.85
N ASP A 120 -16.27 -20.79 19.45
CA ASP A 120 -14.83 -20.61 19.31
C ASP A 120 -14.36 -20.12 17.90
N GLY A 121 -15.29 -19.80 17.01
CA GLY A 121 -14.99 -19.11 15.77
C GLY A 121 -14.69 -17.61 15.96
N TRP A 122 -14.56 -16.88 14.86
CA TRP A 122 -14.17 -15.48 14.87
C TRP A 122 -15.06 -14.65 13.96
N ARG A 123 -15.34 -13.43 14.38
CA ARG A 123 -15.87 -12.35 13.55
C ARG A 123 -14.74 -11.38 13.26
N ILE A 124 -14.56 -11.06 11.99
CA ILE A 124 -13.49 -10.18 11.50
C ILE A 124 -14.15 -9.04 10.72
N ILE A 125 -13.65 -7.83 10.87
CA ILE A 125 -13.96 -6.72 10.00
C ILE A 125 -12.66 -6.25 9.36
N VAL A 126 -12.66 -6.17 8.03
CA VAL A 126 -11.64 -5.49 7.25
C VAL A 126 -12.30 -4.29 6.61
N ALA A 127 -11.77 -3.11 6.88
CA ALA A 127 -12.26 -1.84 6.35
C ALA A 127 -11.17 -1.22 5.46
N ILE A 128 -11.51 -0.97 4.20
CA ILE A 128 -10.59 -0.38 3.21
C ILE A 128 -11.05 1.04 2.91
N ALA A 129 -10.13 1.97 2.77
CA ALA A 129 -10.41 3.35 2.38
C ALA A 129 -11.34 3.41 1.15
N ASP A 130 -12.46 4.13 1.26
CA ASP A 130 -13.45 4.22 0.17
C ASP A 130 -13.02 5.25 -0.89
N VAL A 131 -11.90 4.97 -1.57
CA VAL A 131 -11.33 5.84 -2.62
C VAL A 131 -12.35 6.13 -3.71
N ALA A 132 -13.20 5.16 -4.08
CA ALA A 132 -14.27 5.32 -5.07
C ALA A 132 -15.39 6.29 -4.63
N HIS A 133 -15.41 6.70 -3.34
CA HIS A 133 -16.26 7.79 -2.89
C HIS A 133 -15.78 9.13 -3.41
N TYR A 134 -14.48 9.31 -3.52
CA TYR A 134 -13.83 10.57 -3.89
C TYR A 134 -13.49 10.64 -5.38
N VAL A 135 -12.94 9.56 -5.93
CA VAL A 135 -12.56 9.46 -7.34
C VAL A 135 -13.75 8.91 -8.14
N LYS A 136 -14.28 9.72 -9.05
CA LYS A 136 -15.44 9.32 -9.87
C LYS A 136 -15.01 8.98 -11.29
N PRO A 137 -15.65 7.99 -11.93
CA PRO A 137 -15.33 7.64 -13.31
C PRO A 137 -15.37 8.84 -14.25
N GLY A 138 -14.24 9.12 -14.91
CA GLY A 138 -14.08 10.20 -15.88
C GLY A 138 -13.78 11.58 -15.32
N ASP A 139 -13.66 11.74 -13.99
CA ASP A 139 -13.19 13.00 -13.41
C ASP A 139 -11.66 13.18 -13.55
N ALA A 140 -11.15 14.34 -13.17
CA ALA A 140 -9.72 14.64 -13.30
C ALA A 140 -8.82 13.70 -12.49
N LEU A 141 -9.30 13.21 -11.34
CA LEU A 141 -8.57 12.26 -10.50
C LEU A 141 -8.52 10.87 -11.14
N ASP A 142 -9.64 10.40 -11.72
CA ASP A 142 -9.71 9.11 -12.43
C ASP A 142 -8.80 9.12 -13.67
N ILE A 143 -8.79 10.22 -14.43
CA ILE A 143 -7.92 10.39 -15.60
C ILE A 143 -6.45 10.32 -15.19
N GLU A 144 -6.04 11.02 -14.14
CA GLU A 144 -4.65 10.99 -13.64
C GLU A 144 -4.30 9.61 -13.07
N ALA A 145 -5.17 9.00 -12.27
CA ALA A 145 -4.96 7.66 -11.71
C ALA A 145 -4.79 6.61 -12.82
N LYS A 146 -5.62 6.67 -13.87
CA LYS A 146 -5.52 5.78 -15.03
C LYS A 146 -4.21 5.97 -15.81
N LYS A 147 -3.75 7.23 -15.96
CA LYS A 147 -2.48 7.56 -16.62
C LYS A 147 -1.28 7.01 -15.86
N ARG A 148 -1.31 7.07 -14.52
CA ARG A 148 -0.23 6.63 -13.63
C ARG A 148 -0.25 5.11 -13.42
N GLY A 149 -1.42 4.53 -13.23
CA GLY A 149 -1.65 3.10 -13.04
C GLY A 149 -1.39 2.60 -11.62
N ASN A 150 -0.37 3.14 -10.94
CA ASN A 150 0.01 2.81 -9.55
C ASN A 150 0.85 3.93 -8.93
N SER A 151 1.07 3.88 -7.62
CA SER A 151 2.12 4.64 -6.95
C SER A 151 3.47 3.96 -7.16
N VAL A 152 4.55 4.75 -7.24
CA VAL A 152 5.92 4.25 -7.40
C VAL A 152 6.74 4.65 -6.19
N TYR A 153 7.31 3.65 -5.51
CA TYR A 153 8.06 3.84 -4.27
C TYR A 153 9.55 3.72 -4.54
N PHE A 154 10.28 4.78 -4.25
CA PHE A 154 11.75 4.83 -4.23
C PHE A 154 12.24 4.89 -2.78
N PRO A 155 13.50 4.55 -2.49
CA PRO A 155 14.03 4.66 -1.13
C PRO A 155 13.95 6.06 -0.54
N ASP A 156 14.01 7.12 -1.37
CA ASP A 156 14.06 8.53 -0.98
C ASP A 156 12.74 9.29 -1.21
N ARG A 157 11.83 8.76 -2.00
CA ARG A 157 10.56 9.43 -2.35
C ARG A 157 9.49 8.48 -2.85
N VAL A 158 8.25 8.97 -2.83
CA VAL A 158 7.10 8.29 -3.44
C VAL A 158 6.53 9.19 -4.54
N ILE A 159 6.22 8.60 -5.69
CA ILE A 159 5.41 9.23 -6.75
C ILE A 159 4.01 8.65 -6.64
N PRO A 160 3.06 9.34 -6.01
CA PRO A 160 1.76 8.77 -5.71
C PRO A 160 0.85 8.72 -6.93
N MET A 161 -0.08 7.75 -6.96
CA MET A 161 -1.10 7.63 -8.00
C MET A 161 -2.17 8.72 -7.91
N LEU A 162 -2.47 9.19 -6.70
CA LEU A 162 -3.42 10.27 -6.41
C LEU A 162 -2.71 11.40 -5.66
N PRO A 163 -3.20 12.66 -5.74
CA PRO A 163 -2.66 13.77 -4.95
C PRO A 163 -2.65 13.45 -3.45
N GLU A 164 -1.63 13.94 -2.73
CA GLU A 164 -1.42 13.63 -1.30
C GLU A 164 -2.59 14.09 -0.41
N ASP A 165 -3.32 15.15 -0.78
CA ASP A 165 -4.54 15.59 -0.09
C ASP A 165 -5.60 14.48 -0.02
N LEU A 166 -5.60 13.57 -1.00
CA LEU A 166 -6.45 12.37 -0.98
C LEU A 166 -5.74 11.18 -0.36
N SER A 167 -4.59 10.76 -0.89
CA SER A 167 -3.94 9.52 -0.45
C SER A 167 -3.53 9.57 1.01
N ASN A 168 -2.82 10.62 1.43
CA ASN A 168 -2.41 10.81 2.82
C ASN A 168 -3.46 11.55 3.67
N GLY A 169 -4.44 12.19 3.01
CA GLY A 169 -5.49 13.04 3.61
C GLY A 169 -6.82 12.32 3.78
N MET A 170 -7.74 12.56 2.83
CA MET A 170 -9.15 12.14 2.94
C MET A 170 -9.35 10.63 2.89
N CYS A 171 -8.51 9.89 2.16
CA CYS A 171 -8.60 8.43 2.07
C CYS A 171 -7.91 7.74 3.26
N SER A 172 -6.80 8.30 3.77
CA SER A 172 -6.04 7.67 4.85
C SER A 172 -6.88 7.50 6.13
N LEU A 173 -6.98 6.28 6.65
CA LEU A 173 -7.78 5.91 7.83
C LEU A 173 -7.11 6.34 9.14
N ARG A 174 -6.86 7.65 9.27
CA ARG A 174 -6.12 8.24 10.38
C ARG A 174 -6.82 8.02 11.73
N PRO A 175 -6.04 7.88 12.82
CA PRO A 175 -6.59 7.74 14.15
C PRO A 175 -7.46 8.92 14.57
N ASN A 176 -8.58 8.62 15.24
CA ASN A 176 -9.53 9.58 15.80
C ASN A 176 -10.23 10.51 14.80
N GLU A 177 -10.13 10.22 13.50
CA GLU A 177 -10.82 10.96 12.45
C GLU A 177 -11.89 10.09 11.78
N ASP A 178 -13.02 10.71 11.42
CA ASP A 178 -14.10 10.02 10.70
C ASP A 178 -13.66 9.81 9.24
N ARG A 179 -13.70 8.57 8.77
CA ARG A 179 -13.29 8.19 7.42
C ARG A 179 -14.29 7.27 6.76
N ALA A 180 -14.53 7.53 5.47
CA ALA A 180 -15.31 6.62 4.63
C ALA A 180 -14.52 5.35 4.35
N CYS A 181 -15.17 4.20 4.50
CA CYS A 181 -14.58 2.92 4.13
C CYS A 181 -15.57 2.00 3.42
N LEU A 182 -15.04 1.09 2.62
CA LEU A 182 -15.71 -0.11 2.17
C LEU A 182 -15.29 -1.24 3.09
N ALA A 183 -16.23 -1.75 3.89
CA ALA A 183 -15.93 -2.75 4.88
C ALA A 183 -16.51 -4.12 4.49
N VAL A 184 -15.82 -5.18 4.85
CA VAL A 184 -16.32 -6.55 4.82
C VAL A 184 -16.33 -7.12 6.22
N GLN A 185 -17.48 -7.60 6.67
CA GLN A 185 -17.62 -8.41 7.87
C GLN A 185 -17.56 -9.86 7.47
N ILE A 186 -16.68 -10.64 8.08
CA ILE A 186 -16.40 -12.03 7.76
C ILE A 186 -16.56 -12.87 9.02
N THR A 187 -17.18 -14.03 8.89
CA THR A 187 -17.26 -15.03 9.96
C THR A 187 -16.47 -16.27 9.54
N ILE A 188 -15.56 -16.70 10.40
CA ILE A 188 -14.80 -17.93 10.22
C ILE A 188 -15.02 -18.86 11.42
N ASP A 189 -14.90 -20.17 11.18
CA ASP A 189 -14.91 -21.13 12.26
C ASP A 189 -13.56 -21.20 13.01
N LYS A 190 -13.47 -22.04 14.02
CA LYS A 190 -12.26 -22.21 14.82
C LYS A 190 -11.06 -22.79 14.04
N GLN A 191 -11.32 -23.44 12.89
CA GLN A 191 -10.32 -23.97 11.97
C GLN A 191 -9.92 -22.97 10.87
N GLY A 192 -10.47 -21.73 10.88
CA GLY A 192 -10.20 -20.71 9.88
C GLY A 192 -10.98 -20.86 8.57
N LYS A 193 -11.95 -21.77 8.50
CA LYS A 193 -12.83 -21.91 7.35
C LYS A 193 -13.85 -20.77 7.33
N LYS A 194 -13.92 -20.04 6.22
CA LYS A 194 -14.91 -18.99 6.03
C LYS A 194 -16.32 -19.59 5.97
N LEU A 195 -17.22 -19.03 6.80
CA LEU A 195 -18.62 -19.41 6.88
C LEU A 195 -19.52 -18.42 6.11
N SER A 196 -19.28 -17.12 6.27
CA SER A 196 -20.07 -16.08 5.61
C SER A 196 -19.29 -14.79 5.52
N HIS A 197 -19.72 -13.91 4.61
CA HIS A 197 -19.23 -12.54 4.53
C HIS A 197 -20.31 -11.58 4.04
N LYS A 198 -20.13 -10.28 4.32
CA LYS A 198 -21.03 -9.22 3.83
C LYS A 198 -20.25 -7.93 3.65
N PHE A 199 -20.30 -7.36 2.43
CA PHE A 199 -19.79 -6.03 2.13
C PHE A 199 -20.81 -4.93 2.42
N PHE A 200 -20.33 -3.79 2.88
CA PHE A 200 -21.12 -2.57 3.06
C PHE A 200 -20.20 -1.35 3.11
N ARG A 201 -20.71 -0.21 2.68
CA ARG A 201 -20.05 1.08 2.92
C ARG A 201 -20.28 1.51 4.37
N ALA A 202 -19.25 2.15 4.96
CA ALA A 202 -19.33 2.57 6.34
C ALA A 202 -18.62 3.91 6.56
N LEU A 203 -18.93 4.54 7.68
CA LEU A 203 -18.13 5.58 8.30
C LEU A 203 -17.46 4.97 9.53
N MET A 204 -16.14 5.02 9.57
CA MET A 204 -15.35 4.48 10.67
C MET A 204 -14.51 5.56 11.34
N ARG A 205 -13.97 5.23 12.51
CA ARG A 205 -12.97 6.02 13.20
C ARG A 205 -11.92 5.07 13.76
N SER A 206 -10.70 5.13 13.21
CA SER A 206 -9.59 4.32 13.71
C SER A 206 -9.28 4.71 15.16
N LYS A 207 -9.12 3.73 16.03
CA LYS A 207 -8.79 3.95 17.45
C LYS A 207 -7.29 4.18 17.67
N ALA A 208 -6.46 3.57 16.85
CA ALA A 208 -5.01 3.70 16.92
C ALA A 208 -4.37 3.36 15.56
N ARG A 209 -3.23 3.97 15.31
CA ARG A 209 -2.25 3.53 14.32
C ARG A 209 -1.15 2.83 15.08
N ILE A 210 -0.84 1.59 14.72
CA ILE A 210 0.15 0.73 15.37
C ILE A 210 1.13 0.28 14.29
N THR A 211 2.43 0.23 14.62
CA THR A 211 3.42 -0.34 13.70
C THR A 211 3.44 -1.87 13.80
N TYR A 212 3.94 -2.54 12.76
CA TYR A 212 4.10 -3.99 12.78
C TYR A 212 4.95 -4.45 13.97
N GLU A 213 6.01 -3.71 14.30
CA GLU A 213 6.92 -4.00 15.40
C GLU A 213 6.25 -3.80 16.77
N GLU A 214 5.45 -2.73 16.94
CA GLU A 214 4.70 -2.48 18.17
C GLU A 214 3.65 -3.56 18.41
N LEU A 215 2.91 -3.97 17.37
CA LEU A 215 1.94 -5.05 17.48
C LEU A 215 2.63 -6.36 17.86
N GLN A 216 3.76 -6.71 17.18
CA GLN A 216 4.52 -7.92 17.47
C GLN A 216 5.04 -7.93 18.92
N SER A 217 5.67 -6.84 19.35
CA SER A 217 6.22 -6.73 20.71
C SER A 217 5.13 -6.85 21.79
N THR A 218 3.96 -6.28 21.53
CA THR A 218 2.81 -6.37 22.42
C THR A 218 2.31 -7.81 22.52
N PHE A 219 2.26 -8.54 21.43
CA PHE A 219 1.85 -9.94 21.42
C PHE A 219 2.87 -10.82 22.16
N ASP A 220 4.17 -10.69 21.87
CA ASP A 220 5.25 -11.48 22.46
C ASP A 220 5.38 -11.28 23.99
N SER A 221 5.16 -10.04 24.45
CA SER A 221 5.21 -9.76 25.90
C SER A 221 4.00 -10.33 26.65
N LYS A 222 2.84 -10.51 25.99
CA LYS A 222 1.59 -10.94 26.61
C LYS A 222 1.30 -12.45 26.54
N GLU A 223 1.97 -13.19 25.71
CA GLU A 223 2.05 -14.64 25.90
C GLU A 223 2.65 -14.98 27.29
N LYS A 224 3.36 -14.02 27.91
CA LYS A 224 4.03 -14.17 29.23
C LYS A 224 3.22 -13.60 30.42
N GLU A 225 2.28 -12.67 30.21
CA GLU A 225 1.53 -12.02 31.28
C GLU A 225 0.01 -12.02 31.01
N GLN A 226 -0.69 -13.05 31.50
CA GLN A 226 -2.15 -13.04 31.55
C GLN A 226 -2.65 -11.96 32.53
N GLY A 227 -3.30 -10.89 32.03
CA GLY A 227 -4.02 -9.94 32.87
C GLY A 227 -3.70 -8.46 32.69
N SER A 228 -2.95 -8.05 31.67
CA SER A 228 -2.66 -6.64 31.43
C SER A 228 -3.90 -5.86 30.95
N GLU A 229 -4.14 -4.68 31.52
CA GLU A 229 -5.21 -3.73 31.15
C GLU A 229 -4.89 -2.88 29.91
N ASP A 230 -3.77 -3.12 29.25
CA ASP A 230 -3.30 -2.35 28.11
C ASP A 230 -4.28 -2.44 26.93
N PHE A 231 -4.65 -1.28 26.41
CA PHE A 231 -5.61 -1.11 25.33
C PHE A 231 -5.17 -1.86 24.05
N ILE A 232 -3.90 -1.74 23.68
CA ILE A 232 -3.36 -2.38 22.45
C ILE A 232 -3.48 -3.90 22.56
N ALA A 233 -3.19 -4.46 23.73
CA ALA A 233 -3.30 -5.90 23.92
C ALA A 233 -4.73 -6.43 23.86
N LYS A 234 -5.70 -5.67 24.31
CA LYS A 234 -7.12 -6.06 24.16
C LYS A 234 -7.52 -6.20 22.69
N LEU A 235 -6.89 -5.42 21.81
CA LEU A 235 -7.10 -5.47 20.37
C LEU A 235 -6.24 -6.54 19.71
N ALA A 236 -4.98 -6.67 20.10
CA ALA A 236 -4.02 -7.60 19.53
C ALA A 236 -4.42 -9.08 19.72
N ILE A 237 -4.85 -9.45 20.94
CA ILE A 237 -5.18 -10.84 21.27
C ILE A 237 -6.24 -11.44 20.32
N PRO A 238 -7.40 -10.79 20.06
CA PRO A 238 -8.38 -11.32 19.11
C PRO A 238 -7.86 -11.39 17.67
N LEU A 239 -7.10 -10.38 17.24
CA LEU A 239 -6.50 -10.36 15.90
C LEU A 239 -5.57 -11.54 15.67
N TYR A 240 -4.65 -11.79 16.60
CA TYR A 240 -3.76 -12.97 16.52
C TYR A 240 -4.52 -14.29 16.64
N GLY A 241 -5.58 -14.34 17.44
CA GLY A 241 -6.41 -15.53 17.54
C GLY A 241 -7.09 -15.88 16.21
N ALA A 242 -7.66 -14.89 15.52
CA ALA A 242 -8.24 -15.06 14.20
C ALA A 242 -7.16 -15.41 13.16
N PHE A 243 -6.00 -14.73 13.21
CA PHE A 243 -4.85 -15.03 12.35
C PHE A 243 -4.38 -16.47 12.52
N LYS A 244 -4.18 -16.97 13.74
CA LYS A 244 -3.76 -18.37 14.00
C LYS A 244 -4.73 -19.39 13.35
N ALA A 245 -6.04 -19.12 13.40
CA ALA A 245 -7.02 -19.96 12.73
C ALA A 245 -6.88 -19.94 11.20
N LEU A 246 -6.72 -18.74 10.60
CA LEU A 246 -6.51 -18.58 9.15
C LEU A 246 -5.20 -19.22 8.69
N HIS A 247 -4.12 -19.00 9.41
CA HIS A 247 -2.80 -19.57 9.12
C HIS A 247 -2.83 -21.11 9.18
N THR A 248 -3.50 -21.68 10.18
CA THR A 248 -3.72 -23.13 10.26
C THR A 248 -4.50 -23.66 9.04
N ALA A 249 -5.54 -22.95 8.63
CA ALA A 249 -6.29 -23.30 7.42
C ALA A 249 -5.42 -23.23 6.16
N ARG A 250 -4.53 -22.22 6.05
CA ARG A 250 -3.57 -22.07 4.96
C ARG A 250 -2.63 -23.28 4.88
N LEU A 251 -2.02 -23.67 5.99
CA LEU A 251 -1.14 -24.84 6.04
C LEU A 251 -1.87 -26.13 5.68
N THR A 252 -3.10 -26.30 6.18
CA THR A 252 -3.94 -27.47 5.88
C THR A 252 -4.29 -27.59 4.39
N ARG A 253 -4.43 -26.45 3.67
CA ARG A 253 -4.63 -26.43 2.21
C ARG A 253 -3.37 -26.77 1.42
N GLY A 254 -2.21 -26.92 2.06
CA GLY A 254 -0.93 -27.18 1.40
C GLY A 254 -0.34 -25.96 0.71
N ALA A 255 -0.68 -24.76 1.15
CA ALA A 255 -0.06 -23.54 0.64
C ALA A 255 1.43 -23.51 1.02
N LEU A 256 2.28 -23.24 0.03
CA LEU A 256 3.71 -23.07 0.27
C LEU A 256 3.96 -21.73 0.99
N ASP A 257 4.80 -21.76 2.00
CA ASP A 257 5.33 -20.57 2.66
C ASP A 257 6.73 -20.32 2.10
N ILE A 258 6.80 -19.49 1.05
CA ILE A 258 8.06 -19.15 0.38
C ILE A 258 8.54 -17.84 1.00
N GLU A 259 9.66 -17.89 1.70
CA GLU A 259 10.33 -16.70 2.22
C GLU A 259 11.31 -16.18 1.17
N VAL A 260 10.98 -15.03 0.58
CA VAL A 260 11.89 -14.29 -0.30
C VAL A 260 12.43 -13.12 0.53
N PRO A 261 13.75 -13.04 0.74
CA PRO A 261 14.35 -11.91 1.43
C PRO A 261 14.03 -10.59 0.70
N GLU A 262 13.44 -9.64 1.43
CA GLU A 262 13.19 -8.29 0.92
C GLU A 262 14.25 -7.35 1.47
N MET A 263 15.05 -6.75 0.55
CA MET A 263 16.10 -5.82 0.94
C MET A 263 15.52 -4.44 1.21
N GLN A 264 15.80 -3.89 2.39
CA GLN A 264 15.47 -2.53 2.77
C GLN A 264 16.70 -1.65 2.70
N VAL A 265 16.64 -0.60 1.88
CA VAL A 265 17.66 0.45 1.83
C VAL A 265 17.37 1.47 2.92
N GLN A 266 18.33 1.68 3.81
CA GLN A 266 18.28 2.72 4.82
C GLN A 266 19.09 3.92 4.36
N LEU A 267 18.49 5.10 4.42
CA LEU A 267 19.14 6.35 4.05
C LEU A 267 19.49 7.14 5.32
N ASP A 268 20.62 7.84 5.28
CA ASP A 268 21.01 8.80 6.30
C ASP A 268 20.22 10.13 6.15
N THR A 269 20.51 11.10 7.02
CA THR A 269 19.84 12.42 7.01
C THR A 269 20.15 13.26 5.76
N ASN A 270 21.18 12.90 4.98
CA ASN A 270 21.56 13.54 3.73
C ASN A 270 20.89 12.86 2.53
N GLY A 271 20.26 11.69 2.75
CA GLY A 271 19.67 10.86 1.71
C GLY A 271 20.65 9.91 1.04
N ASP A 272 21.85 9.73 1.63
CA ASP A 272 22.82 8.74 1.16
C ASP A 272 22.55 7.36 1.77
N VAL A 273 22.90 6.29 1.06
CA VAL A 273 22.68 4.92 1.52
C VAL A 273 23.60 4.66 2.73
N GLU A 274 23.00 4.53 3.91
CA GLU A 274 23.70 4.18 5.14
C GLU A 274 23.87 2.68 5.28
N ASN A 275 22.80 1.91 4.97
CA ASN A 275 22.81 0.47 5.13
C ASN A 275 21.81 -0.20 4.18
N ILE A 276 22.03 -1.48 3.88
CA ILE A 276 21.09 -2.37 3.19
C ILE A 276 20.95 -3.62 4.06
N LYS A 277 19.74 -3.89 4.53
CA LYS A 277 19.46 -5.04 5.40
C LYS A 277 18.23 -5.80 4.92
N ASP A 278 18.16 -7.06 5.32
CA ASP A 278 16.93 -7.85 5.13
C ASP A 278 15.82 -7.28 6.01
N ARG A 279 14.63 -7.14 5.44
CA ARG A 279 13.42 -6.83 6.19
C ARG A 279 12.92 -8.07 6.89
N GLU A 280 12.84 -8.02 8.21
CA GLU A 280 12.29 -9.11 9.00
C GLU A 280 10.78 -9.24 8.75
N ARG A 281 10.33 -10.44 8.41
CA ARG A 281 8.90 -10.75 8.23
C ARG A 281 8.30 -11.26 9.53
N LEU A 282 7.67 -10.37 10.28
CA LEU A 282 7.02 -10.64 11.55
C LEU A 282 5.65 -11.33 11.37
N ASP A 283 5.12 -11.96 12.41
CA ASP A 283 3.76 -12.50 12.40
C ASP A 283 2.70 -11.41 12.25
N SER A 284 2.97 -10.19 12.70
CA SER A 284 2.12 -9.02 12.46
C SER A 284 1.95 -8.69 10.97
N HIS A 285 3.00 -8.85 10.14
CA HIS A 285 2.88 -8.73 8.68
C HIS A 285 2.02 -9.84 8.09
N ARG A 286 2.26 -11.09 8.52
CA ARG A 286 1.48 -12.26 8.07
C ARG A 286 0.01 -12.16 8.46
N LEU A 287 -0.29 -11.55 9.62
CA LEU A 287 -1.65 -11.31 10.08
C LEU A 287 -2.42 -10.42 9.10
N ILE A 288 -1.84 -9.27 8.74
CA ILE A 288 -2.46 -8.35 7.78
C ILE A 288 -2.57 -8.99 6.41
N GLU A 289 -1.53 -9.70 5.95
CA GLU A 289 -1.57 -10.46 4.69
C GLU A 289 -2.75 -11.44 4.65
N GLU A 290 -2.94 -12.27 5.68
CA GLU A 290 -4.05 -13.24 5.72
C GLU A 290 -5.42 -12.56 5.74
N PHE A 291 -5.57 -11.43 6.44
CA PHE A 291 -6.82 -10.68 6.47
C PHE A 291 -7.12 -10.05 5.11
N MET A 292 -6.11 -9.50 4.43
CA MET A 292 -6.27 -8.95 3.07
C MET A 292 -6.57 -10.03 2.05
N VAL A 293 -5.88 -11.16 2.10
CA VAL A 293 -6.18 -12.32 1.24
C VAL A 293 -7.63 -12.79 1.44
N LEU A 294 -8.07 -12.91 2.69
CA LEU A 294 -9.44 -13.30 3.01
C LEU A 294 -10.48 -12.29 2.49
N ALA A 295 -10.22 -10.98 2.66
CA ALA A 295 -11.07 -9.92 2.15
C ALA A 295 -11.15 -9.95 0.61
N ASN A 296 -10.02 -10.17 -0.07
CA ASN A 296 -9.96 -10.30 -1.52
C ASN A 296 -10.72 -11.53 -2.03
N VAL A 297 -10.63 -12.67 -1.35
CA VAL A 297 -11.44 -13.86 -1.66
C VAL A 297 -12.93 -13.53 -1.54
N CYS A 298 -13.35 -12.86 -0.46
CA CYS A 298 -14.74 -12.44 -0.28
C CYS A 298 -15.21 -11.50 -1.39
N ALA A 299 -14.35 -10.57 -1.84
CA ALA A 299 -14.66 -9.65 -2.92
C ALA A 299 -14.86 -10.38 -4.26
N ALA A 300 -13.94 -11.28 -4.60
CA ALA A 300 -14.03 -12.09 -5.82
C ALA A 300 -15.32 -12.93 -5.84
N GLU A 301 -15.59 -13.68 -4.76
CA GLU A 301 -16.83 -14.47 -4.66
C GLU A 301 -18.10 -13.61 -4.79
N THR A 302 -18.12 -12.41 -4.16
CA THR A 302 -19.28 -11.49 -4.27
C THR A 302 -19.51 -11.03 -5.70
N LEU A 303 -18.44 -10.74 -6.46
CA LEU A 303 -18.53 -10.32 -7.86
C LEU A 303 -18.95 -11.49 -8.75
N GLU A 304 -18.41 -12.70 -8.53
CA GLU A 304 -18.78 -13.90 -9.27
C GLU A 304 -20.23 -14.29 -9.05
N GLU A 305 -20.71 -14.32 -7.81
CA GLU A 305 -22.12 -14.60 -7.48
C GLU A 305 -23.06 -13.61 -8.18
N LYS A 306 -22.67 -12.34 -8.26
CA LYS A 306 -23.43 -11.29 -8.93
C LYS A 306 -23.22 -11.26 -10.45
N LYS A 307 -22.32 -12.10 -10.99
CA LYS A 307 -21.93 -12.13 -12.40
C LYS A 307 -21.38 -10.79 -12.91
N TYR A 308 -20.69 -10.04 -12.05
CA TYR A 308 -19.99 -8.84 -12.44
C TYR A 308 -18.55 -9.19 -12.88
N PRO A 309 -17.98 -8.40 -13.82
CA PRO A 309 -16.58 -8.56 -14.20
C PRO A 309 -15.66 -8.45 -12.99
N CYS A 310 -14.69 -9.37 -12.90
CA CYS A 310 -13.65 -9.35 -11.89
C CYS A 310 -12.28 -9.45 -12.58
N VAL A 311 -11.35 -8.60 -12.20
CA VAL A 311 -9.97 -8.66 -12.69
C VAL A 311 -9.16 -9.54 -11.75
N TYR A 312 -8.64 -10.66 -12.29
CA TYR A 312 -7.81 -11.59 -11.55
C TYR A 312 -6.33 -11.34 -11.86
N ARG A 313 -5.50 -11.36 -10.82
CA ARG A 313 -4.06 -11.45 -11.00
C ARG A 313 -3.67 -12.90 -11.12
N VAL A 314 -3.18 -13.31 -12.29
CA VAL A 314 -2.79 -14.68 -12.58
C VAL A 314 -1.29 -14.76 -12.89
N HIS A 315 -0.70 -15.93 -12.63
CA HIS A 315 0.67 -16.25 -12.97
C HIS A 315 0.70 -17.55 -13.76
N ASP A 316 1.55 -17.59 -14.78
CA ASP A 316 1.81 -18.82 -15.52
C ASP A 316 2.53 -19.85 -14.65
N VAL A 317 2.45 -21.11 -15.08
CA VAL A 317 3.20 -22.20 -14.44
C VAL A 317 4.70 -21.91 -14.57
N PRO A 318 5.52 -22.09 -13.52
CA PRO A 318 6.97 -21.93 -13.62
C PRO A 318 7.56 -22.80 -14.74
N SER A 319 8.53 -22.30 -15.47
CA SER A 319 9.25 -23.11 -16.44
C SER A 319 10.00 -24.27 -15.75
N LYS A 320 10.22 -25.35 -16.47
CA LYS A 320 10.92 -26.51 -15.94
C LYS A 320 12.29 -26.14 -15.35
N ASP A 321 13.05 -25.28 -16.05
CA ASP A 321 14.36 -24.82 -15.58
C ASP A 321 14.28 -24.06 -14.24
N LYS A 322 13.20 -23.31 -14.00
CA LYS A 322 12.97 -22.63 -12.70
C LYS A 322 12.61 -23.61 -11.60
N ILE A 323 11.87 -24.69 -11.91
CA ILE A 323 11.51 -25.73 -10.95
C ILE A 323 12.74 -26.57 -10.60
N ASP A 324 13.55 -26.91 -11.60
CA ASP A 324 14.77 -27.72 -11.42
C ASP A 324 15.88 -26.95 -10.68
N GLY A 325 15.79 -25.60 -10.63
CA GLY A 325 16.71 -24.72 -9.90
C GLY A 325 16.31 -24.39 -8.46
N LEU A 326 15.17 -24.89 -7.99
CA LEU A 326 14.62 -24.67 -6.65
C LEU A 326 15.04 -25.80 -5.71
#